data_4c34d69d81ef4f31488b86f637134455
#
_entry.id   4c34d69d81ef4f31488b86f637134455
#
_cell.length_a   1.000
_cell.length_b   1.000
_cell.length_c   1.000
_cell.angle_alpha   90.00
_cell.angle_beta   90.00
_cell.angle_gamma   90.00
#
_symmetry.space_group_name_H-M   'P 1'
#
loop_
_entity.id
_entity.type
_entity.pdbx_description
1 polymer ?
#
loop_
_entity_poly.entity_id
_entity_poly.type
_entity_poly.pdbx_seq_one_letter_code
_entity_poly.pdbx_strand_id
1 'polypeptide(L)'
;MNAEIHTSKGVMKIELFEADAPNTVKNFVDLINKEFYNGLTFHRVIPNFVIQGGCPDGTGAGGPGYKIDCELDGENQFHDRGVLSMAHAGRNTGGSQFFICHSRENTAHLDRNHTCFGRVFEGLEVIDAIRGGDKIDKMVVIE
;
A
#
# COMPACT_ATOMS: atom_id res chain seq x y z
N MET A 1 -2.89 1.93 15.29
CA MET A 1 -2.11 0.74 14.92
C MET A 1 -1.09 1.12 13.85
N ASN A 2 0.13 0.70 14.03
CA ASN A 2 1.21 1.02 13.11
C ASN A 2 1.78 -0.26 12.50
N ALA A 3 2.46 -0.11 11.36
CA ALA A 3 3.16 -1.21 10.71
C ALA A 3 4.51 -0.71 10.19
N GLU A 4 5.40 -1.65 9.87
CA GLU A 4 6.67 -1.35 9.21
C GLU A 4 6.79 -2.19 7.96
N ILE A 5 7.26 -1.56 6.88
CA ILE A 5 7.65 -2.25 5.64
C ILE A 5 9.17 -2.20 5.56
N HIS A 6 9.81 -3.36 5.67
CA HIS A 6 11.25 -3.51 5.55
C HIS A 6 11.59 -3.86 4.11
N THR A 7 12.34 -2.99 3.44
CA THR A 7 12.70 -3.16 2.02
C THR A 7 14.21 -3.21 1.84
N SER A 8 14.65 -3.57 0.64
CA SER A 8 16.06 -3.53 0.27
C SER A 8 16.66 -2.13 0.30
N LYS A 9 15.84 -1.08 0.35
CA LYS A 9 16.27 0.32 0.38
C LYS A 9 16.07 1.01 1.72
N GLY A 10 15.52 0.32 2.70
CA GLY A 10 15.27 0.87 4.04
C GLY A 10 13.90 0.52 4.57
N VAL A 11 13.55 1.11 5.71
CA VAL A 11 12.32 0.83 6.44
C VAL A 11 11.37 2.03 6.35
N MET A 12 10.10 1.75 6.03
CA MET A 12 9.02 2.74 6.09
C MET A 12 8.11 2.39 7.25
N LYS A 13 7.85 3.35 8.13
CA LYS A 13 6.91 3.20 9.25
C LYS A 13 5.59 3.84 8.86
N ILE A 14 4.50 3.12 9.11
CA ILE A 14 3.17 3.44 8.61
C ILE A 14 2.17 3.55 9.74
N GLU A 15 1.38 4.63 9.72
CA GLU A 15 0.17 4.74 10.51
C GLU A 15 -0.99 4.19 9.69
N LEU A 16 -1.76 3.24 10.25
CA LEU A 16 -2.91 2.65 9.58
C LEU A 16 -4.19 3.39 9.96
N PHE A 17 -5.05 3.64 8.98
CA PHE A 17 -6.30 4.39 9.17
C PHE A 17 -7.46 3.45 9.52
N GLU A 18 -7.44 2.89 10.73
CA GLU A 18 -8.40 1.88 11.17
C GLU A 18 -9.85 2.41 11.21
N ALA A 19 -10.03 3.67 11.64
CA ALA A 19 -11.36 4.27 11.70
C ALA A 19 -11.90 4.63 10.32
N ASP A 20 -11.00 4.94 9.38
CA ASP A 20 -11.33 5.39 8.05
C ASP A 20 -11.66 4.22 7.10
N ALA A 21 -10.88 3.17 7.18
CA ALA A 21 -10.97 2.01 6.30
C ALA A 21 -10.79 0.71 7.09
N PRO A 22 -11.73 0.37 7.98
CA PRO A 22 -11.54 -0.73 8.93
C PRO A 22 -11.35 -2.09 8.29
N ASN A 23 -12.08 -2.39 7.22
CA ASN A 23 -11.97 -3.69 6.55
C ASN A 23 -10.71 -3.80 5.71
N THR A 24 -10.30 -2.71 5.08
CA THR A 24 -9.05 -2.65 4.30
C THR A 24 -7.85 -2.82 5.23
N VAL A 25 -7.83 -2.12 6.36
CA VAL A 25 -6.77 -2.26 7.36
C VAL A 25 -6.73 -3.67 7.92
N LYS A 26 -7.90 -4.24 8.28
CA LYS A 26 -7.95 -5.61 8.78
C LYS A 26 -7.37 -6.60 7.78
N ASN A 27 -7.73 -6.48 6.51
CA ASN A 27 -7.20 -7.32 5.44
C ASN A 27 -5.67 -7.19 5.33
N PHE A 28 -5.17 -5.97 5.33
CA PHE A 28 -3.74 -5.70 5.25
C PHE A 28 -2.98 -6.30 6.43
N VAL A 29 -3.48 -6.11 7.65
CA VAL A 29 -2.90 -6.67 8.88
C VAL A 29 -2.93 -8.21 8.85
N ASP A 30 -4.04 -8.80 8.43
CA ASP A 30 -4.15 -10.27 8.34
C ASP A 30 -3.11 -10.82 7.35
N LEU A 31 -2.92 -10.16 6.21
CA LEU A 31 -1.90 -10.57 5.22
C LEU A 31 -0.48 -10.41 5.77
N ILE A 32 -0.21 -9.33 6.50
CA ILE A 32 1.09 -9.14 7.17
C ILE A 32 1.35 -10.30 8.15
N ASN A 33 0.37 -10.62 8.97
CA ASN A 33 0.51 -11.67 10.00
C ASN A 33 0.67 -13.07 9.40
N LYS A 34 0.20 -13.27 8.18
CA LYS A 34 0.41 -14.53 7.42
C LYS A 34 1.72 -14.53 6.65
N GLU A 35 2.51 -13.47 6.76
CA GLU A 35 3.77 -13.30 6.02
C GLU A 35 3.58 -13.29 4.49
N PHE A 36 2.37 -12.90 4.05
CA PHE A 36 2.02 -12.90 2.63
C PHE A 36 2.94 -12.01 1.80
N TYR A 37 3.31 -10.85 2.34
CA TYR A 37 4.11 -9.85 1.62
C TYR A 37 5.61 -10.14 1.62
N ASN A 38 6.08 -11.04 2.49
CA ASN A 38 7.52 -11.31 2.63
C ASN A 38 8.09 -11.88 1.33
N GLY A 39 9.13 -11.22 0.82
CA GLY A 39 9.78 -11.64 -0.42
C GLY A 39 9.12 -11.16 -1.71
N LEU A 40 7.98 -10.47 -1.63
CA LEU A 40 7.34 -9.87 -2.79
C LEU A 40 8.09 -8.60 -3.22
N THR A 41 7.75 -8.06 -4.39
CA THR A 41 8.46 -6.91 -4.95
C THR A 41 7.53 -5.72 -5.14
N PHE A 42 8.14 -4.53 -5.30
CA PHE A 42 7.49 -3.38 -5.91
C PHE A 42 7.60 -3.56 -7.42
N HIS A 43 6.63 -4.25 -8.00
CA HIS A 43 6.66 -4.67 -9.41
C HIS A 43 6.37 -3.52 -10.39
N ARG A 44 5.78 -2.42 -9.90
CA ARG A 44 5.44 -1.26 -10.73
C ARG A 44 5.84 0.01 -10.00
N VAL A 45 6.89 0.67 -10.48
CA VAL A 45 7.40 1.92 -9.92
C VAL A 45 7.40 2.98 -11.01
N ILE A 46 6.62 4.03 -10.81
CA ILE A 46 6.54 5.17 -11.74
C ILE A 46 7.01 6.41 -10.99
N PRO A 47 8.19 6.96 -11.35
CA PRO A 47 8.72 8.16 -10.69
C PRO A 47 7.71 9.29 -10.63
N ASN A 48 7.66 9.98 -9.49
CA ASN A 48 6.76 11.11 -9.23
C ASN A 48 5.27 10.74 -9.22
N PHE A 49 4.95 9.46 -9.28
CA PHE A 49 3.58 8.97 -9.22
C PHE A 49 3.41 8.00 -8.05
N VAL A 50 3.73 6.72 -8.23
CA VAL A 50 3.55 5.70 -7.19
C VAL A 50 4.65 4.65 -7.21
N ILE A 51 4.80 3.97 -6.06
CA ILE A 51 5.46 2.66 -5.97
C ILE A 51 4.38 1.64 -5.60
N GLN A 52 4.22 0.61 -6.41
CA GLN A 52 3.16 -0.39 -6.26
C GLN A 52 3.76 -1.78 -6.05
N GLY A 53 3.24 -2.48 -5.05
CA GLY A 53 3.70 -3.81 -4.72
C GLY A 53 2.59 -4.69 -4.16
N GLY A 54 2.99 -5.88 -3.66
CA GLY A 54 2.06 -6.80 -3.00
C GLY A 54 1.37 -7.79 -3.93
N CYS A 55 1.83 -7.89 -5.19
CA CYS A 55 1.36 -8.91 -6.10
C CYS A 55 2.14 -10.22 -5.89
N PRO A 56 1.48 -11.34 -5.54
CA PRO A 56 2.20 -12.57 -5.19
C PRO A 56 3.02 -13.19 -6.33
N ASP A 57 2.63 -12.95 -7.58
CA ASP A 57 3.38 -13.45 -8.74
C ASP A 57 4.20 -12.35 -9.46
N GLY A 58 4.15 -11.12 -8.98
CA GLY A 58 4.93 -10.01 -9.52
C GLY A 58 4.47 -9.47 -10.87
N THR A 59 3.33 -9.92 -11.39
CA THR A 59 2.84 -9.54 -12.72
C THR A 59 1.85 -8.37 -12.70
N GLY A 60 1.29 -8.07 -11.54
CA GLY A 60 0.20 -7.10 -11.39
C GLY A 60 -1.19 -7.74 -11.49
N ALA A 61 -1.28 -9.01 -11.87
CA ALA A 61 -2.55 -9.72 -12.01
C ALA A 61 -2.90 -10.60 -10.81
N GLY A 62 -1.92 -10.90 -9.94
CA GLY A 62 -2.12 -11.79 -8.79
C GLY A 62 -2.73 -11.10 -7.58
N GLY A 63 -3.28 -11.90 -6.68
CA GLY A 63 -3.88 -11.42 -5.44
C GLY A 63 -4.01 -12.56 -4.42
N PRO A 64 -4.69 -12.30 -3.29
CA PRO A 64 -4.77 -13.26 -2.19
C PRO A 64 -5.83 -14.35 -2.39
N GLY A 65 -6.53 -14.37 -3.52
CA GLY A 65 -7.57 -15.36 -3.80
C GLY A 65 -8.98 -14.88 -3.46
N TYR A 66 -9.14 -13.63 -3.09
CA TYR A 66 -10.43 -12.99 -2.79
C TYR A 66 -10.35 -11.50 -3.12
N LYS A 67 -11.49 -10.81 -3.04
CA LYS A 67 -11.59 -9.37 -3.26
C LYS A 67 -12.19 -8.70 -2.04
N ILE A 68 -11.84 -7.43 -1.84
CA ILE A 68 -12.40 -6.59 -0.78
C ILE A 68 -13.08 -5.35 -1.38
N ASP A 69 -14.05 -4.83 -0.65
CA ASP A 69 -14.79 -3.64 -1.07
C ASP A 69 -13.97 -2.37 -0.84
N CYS A 70 -14.22 -1.36 -1.65
CA CYS A 70 -13.66 -0.03 -1.44
C CYS A 70 -14.32 0.62 -0.22
N GLU A 71 -13.52 1.42 0.50
CA GLU A 71 -13.96 2.22 1.66
C GLU A 71 -13.54 3.66 1.40
N LEU A 72 -14.42 4.46 0.81
CA LEU A 72 -14.07 5.75 0.19
C LEU A 72 -14.63 6.97 0.90
N ASP A 73 -15.42 6.78 1.97
CA ASP A 73 -16.20 7.87 2.56
C ASP A 73 -15.55 8.56 3.77
N GLY A 74 -14.43 8.06 4.24
CA GLY A 74 -13.74 8.59 5.42
C GLY A 74 -13.05 9.92 5.20
N GLU A 75 -12.51 10.48 6.28
CA GLU A 75 -11.87 11.80 6.28
C GLU A 75 -10.47 11.80 5.69
N ASN A 76 -9.80 10.64 5.64
CA ASN A 76 -8.43 10.52 5.17
C ASN A 76 -8.32 9.97 3.74
N GLN A 77 -9.37 10.08 2.94
CA GLN A 77 -9.41 9.55 1.58
C GLN A 77 -8.79 10.52 0.57
N PHE A 78 -7.55 10.96 0.86
CA PHE A 78 -6.78 11.85 0.00
C PHE A 78 -5.40 11.24 -0.28
N HIS A 79 -5.00 11.26 -1.53
CA HIS A 79 -3.74 10.67 -1.99
C HIS A 79 -2.59 11.67 -1.88
N ASP A 80 -2.23 12.00 -0.65
CA ASP A 80 -1.08 12.84 -0.36
C ASP A 80 0.21 12.03 -0.44
N ARG A 81 1.37 12.70 -0.52
CA ARG A 81 2.66 12.02 -0.49
C ARG A 81 2.76 11.11 0.75
N GLY A 82 3.16 9.88 0.52
CA GLY A 82 3.34 8.87 1.56
C GLY A 82 2.09 8.08 1.92
N VAL A 83 0.93 8.40 1.33
CA VAL A 83 -0.31 7.66 1.60
C VAL A 83 -0.28 6.30 0.93
N LEU A 84 -0.70 5.27 1.68
CA LEU A 84 -0.93 3.92 1.17
C LEU A 84 -2.36 3.80 0.69
N SER A 85 -2.54 3.28 -0.51
CA SER A 85 -3.83 3.11 -1.14
C SER A 85 -3.93 1.75 -1.81
N MET A 86 -5.15 1.21 -1.92
CA MET A 86 -5.36 -0.11 -2.52
C MET A 86 -5.39 -0.01 -4.04
N ALA A 87 -4.53 -0.79 -4.68
CA ALA A 87 -4.61 -1.00 -6.12
C ALA A 87 -5.78 -1.93 -6.44
N HIS A 88 -6.48 -1.68 -7.54
CA HIS A 88 -7.58 -2.54 -8.00
C HIS A 88 -7.83 -2.35 -9.50
N ALA A 89 -8.62 -3.24 -10.06
CA ALA A 89 -9.01 -3.23 -11.47
C ALA A 89 -10.46 -2.74 -11.65
N GLY A 90 -10.92 -1.87 -10.77
CA GLY A 90 -12.27 -1.32 -10.72
C GLY A 90 -12.84 -1.37 -9.32
N ARG A 91 -14.06 -0.87 -9.14
CA ARG A 91 -14.72 -0.79 -7.85
C ARG A 91 -14.84 -2.18 -7.21
N ASN A 92 -14.44 -2.30 -5.93
CA ASN A 92 -14.61 -3.52 -5.13
C ASN A 92 -13.81 -4.73 -5.64
N THR A 93 -12.64 -4.49 -6.25
CA THR A 93 -11.77 -5.56 -6.76
C THR A 93 -10.39 -5.58 -6.11
N GLY A 94 -10.18 -4.84 -5.03
CA GLY A 94 -8.93 -4.86 -4.28
C GLY A 94 -8.66 -6.21 -3.63
N GLY A 95 -7.38 -6.46 -3.32
CA GLY A 95 -6.96 -7.70 -2.67
C GLY A 95 -5.71 -7.49 -1.84
N SER A 96 -4.54 -7.74 -2.40
CA SER A 96 -3.27 -7.57 -1.69
C SER A 96 -2.40 -6.45 -2.24
N GLN A 97 -2.58 -6.05 -3.49
CA GLN A 97 -1.74 -5.03 -4.09
C GLN A 97 -2.07 -3.65 -3.54
N PHE A 98 -1.04 -2.88 -3.25
CA PHE A 98 -1.15 -1.52 -2.76
C PHE A 98 -0.13 -0.64 -3.46
N PHE A 99 -0.33 0.67 -3.38
CA PHE A 99 0.67 1.62 -3.83
C PHE A 99 0.89 2.70 -2.78
N ILE A 100 2.05 3.31 -2.82
CA ILE A 100 2.42 4.43 -1.96
C ILE A 100 2.65 5.64 -2.86
N CYS A 101 2.01 6.75 -2.53
CA CYS A 101 2.02 7.95 -3.37
C CYS A 101 3.35 8.71 -3.24
N HIS A 102 3.91 9.09 -4.37
CA HIS A 102 5.09 9.96 -4.44
C HIS A 102 4.72 11.42 -4.27
N SER A 103 3.66 11.87 -4.94
CA SER A 103 3.37 13.30 -5.09
C SER A 103 1.87 13.53 -5.22
N ARG A 104 1.33 14.35 -4.33
CA ARG A 104 -0.09 14.76 -4.37
C ARG A 104 -0.48 15.32 -5.74
N GLU A 105 0.39 16.09 -6.36
CA GLU A 105 0.12 16.69 -7.67
C GLU A 105 -0.25 15.66 -8.72
N ASN A 106 0.40 14.49 -8.69
CA ASN A 106 0.20 13.45 -9.68
C ASN A 106 -0.78 12.36 -9.24
N THR A 107 -1.20 12.35 -7.97
CA THR A 107 -2.08 11.30 -7.41
C THR A 107 -3.45 11.81 -6.97
N ALA A 108 -3.69 13.12 -7.00
CA ALA A 108 -4.95 13.70 -6.54
C ALA A 108 -6.18 13.15 -7.26
N HIS A 109 -6.06 12.81 -8.54
CA HIS A 109 -7.15 12.26 -9.33
C HIS A 109 -7.62 10.87 -8.88
N LEU A 110 -6.86 10.23 -8.01
CA LEU A 110 -7.21 8.91 -7.45
C LEU A 110 -8.12 9.01 -6.23
N ASP A 111 -8.31 10.23 -5.70
CA ASP A 111 -9.13 10.43 -4.51
C ASP A 111 -10.54 9.88 -4.71
N ARG A 112 -11.01 9.13 -3.71
CA ARG A 112 -12.32 8.49 -3.68
C ARG A 112 -12.59 7.50 -4.82
N ASN A 113 -11.52 7.04 -5.47
CA ASN A 113 -11.55 5.93 -6.42
C ASN A 113 -10.79 4.72 -5.86
N HIS A 114 -9.72 4.99 -5.11
CA HIS A 114 -8.93 3.95 -4.42
C HIS A 114 -8.97 4.22 -2.92
N THR A 115 -9.03 3.15 -2.13
CA THR A 115 -9.12 3.26 -0.67
C THR A 115 -7.77 3.62 -0.07
N CYS A 116 -7.67 4.79 0.56
CA CYS A 116 -6.52 5.18 1.37
C CYS A 116 -6.65 4.53 2.75
N PHE A 117 -5.64 3.77 3.17
CA PHE A 117 -5.73 3.02 4.43
C PHE A 117 -4.54 3.23 5.37
N GLY A 118 -3.60 4.06 5.00
CA GLY A 118 -2.45 4.38 5.85
C GLY A 118 -1.57 5.46 5.26
N ARG A 119 -0.54 5.84 6.00
CA ARG A 119 0.47 6.79 5.51
C ARG A 119 1.82 6.51 6.14
N VAL A 120 2.88 6.76 5.38
CA VAL A 120 4.25 6.70 5.88
C VAL A 120 4.50 7.96 6.71
N PHE A 121 4.84 7.79 7.98
CA PHE A 121 5.19 8.92 8.86
C PHE A 121 6.69 8.99 9.15
N GLU A 122 7.43 7.92 8.86
CA GLU A 122 8.89 7.88 8.98
C GLU A 122 9.44 7.02 7.86
N GLY A 123 10.50 7.48 7.19
CA GLY A 123 11.09 6.78 6.07
C GLY A 123 10.54 7.22 4.71
N LEU A 124 10.06 8.46 4.59
CA LEU A 124 9.56 9.00 3.33
C LEU A 124 10.63 8.96 2.22
N GLU A 125 11.89 9.13 2.57
CA GLU A 125 13.02 9.07 1.62
C GLU A 125 13.18 7.68 0.98
N VAL A 126 12.69 6.63 1.63
CA VAL A 126 12.72 5.28 1.08
C VAL A 126 11.83 5.18 -0.16
N ILE A 127 10.70 5.91 -0.18
CA ILE A 127 9.80 5.95 -1.34
C ILE A 127 10.61 6.37 -2.59
N ASP A 128 11.45 7.38 -2.44
CA ASP A 128 12.23 7.93 -3.54
C ASP A 128 13.36 6.98 -3.97
N ALA A 129 13.82 6.11 -3.09
CA ALA A 129 14.90 5.18 -3.35
C ALA A 129 14.43 3.86 -4.00
N ILE A 130 13.17 3.49 -3.84
CA ILE A 130 12.62 2.25 -4.39
C ILE A 130 12.64 2.29 -5.92
N ARG A 131 13.05 1.17 -6.52
CA ARG A 131 13.05 0.95 -7.97
C ARG A 131 12.28 -0.32 -8.31
N GLY A 132 11.85 -0.44 -9.55
CA GLY A 132 11.11 -1.61 -10.02
C GLY A 132 11.88 -2.90 -9.72
N GLY A 133 11.22 -3.84 -9.08
CA GLY A 133 11.82 -5.11 -8.68
C GLY A 133 12.46 -5.12 -7.30
N ASP A 134 12.54 -4.00 -6.59
CA ASP A 134 13.04 -3.97 -5.21
C ASP A 134 12.14 -4.82 -4.31
N LYS A 135 12.77 -5.53 -3.37
CA LYS A 135 12.06 -6.50 -2.54
C LYS A 135 11.51 -5.89 -1.26
N ILE A 136 10.36 -6.41 -0.87
CA ILE A 136 9.82 -6.29 0.48
C ILE A 136 10.42 -7.46 1.25
N ASP A 137 11.35 -7.19 2.17
CA ASP A 137 11.98 -8.24 2.95
C ASP A 137 10.99 -8.85 3.94
N LYS A 138 10.26 -7.99 4.63
CA LYS A 138 9.19 -8.38 5.55
C LYS A 138 8.33 -7.18 5.88
N MET A 139 7.13 -7.46 6.40
CA MET A 139 6.27 -6.45 7.04
C MET A 139 5.93 -6.92 8.44
N VAL A 140 5.82 -5.99 9.39
CA VAL A 140 5.43 -6.29 10.77
C VAL A 140 4.41 -5.28 11.26
N VAL A 141 3.50 -5.74 12.12
CA VAL A 141 2.52 -4.87 12.79
C VAL A 141 3.11 -4.49 14.15
N ILE A 142 3.07 -3.20 14.47
CA ILE A 142 3.57 -2.63 15.71
C ILE A 142 2.37 -2.14 16.52
N GLU A 143 2.20 -2.68 17.70
CA GLU A 143 1.11 -2.27 18.61
C GLU A 143 1.61 -1.47 19.80
#